data_d4cf51b79e1d3e8c5c616f8e6da50b58
#
_entry.id   d4cf51b79e1d3e8c5c616f8e6da50b58
#
_cell.length_a   1.000
_cell.length_b   1.000
_cell.length_c   1.000
_cell.angle_alpha   90.00
_cell.angle_beta   90.00
_cell.angle_gamma   90.00
#
_symmetry.space_group_name_H-M   'P 1'
#
loop_
_entity.id
_entity.type
_entity.pdbx_description
1 polymer ?
#
loop_
_entity_poly.entity_id
_entity_poly.type
_entity_poly.pdbx_seq_one_letter_code
_entity_poly.pdbx_strand_id
1 'polypeptide(L)'
;MKRLFQHLFRTPIGASMRLFLPAILSLVALSGASVAQGQDRAIPDSLPERPRIPIFEPGQPTLEKILKNGVRILVQEQRTVYTVAGVVSFRMGTRYETEEMSGLGNVLLQTMIAGTAKSSGSDYHVRLRGTNSKLEASVGADIGQIVIQTDREHASGAAALLSDIALYPSLPDSSFEAARVRATGDATFAAESPLPSAFGQFLGAMYAGTPYQRLPQGLVSAIAEARRSDLLSLHKRLAVGGNMTVVFVGNVDGKKLLAQLEKAFAAAAPGTALEPAGPEPTPLAADTLIVQERPWVAHAYVVGYPAPGYRDADFPAFAMIDSYLRSEDRSPITYWMDTREEAVSPGVVWTLFPVRGSMCVYFGATPDKFAAARDTAIAVLQRLRTEPLDKGEWTVQLKRVQDGYFSKQGEPAVRARNLGRYAAQGLSLDYPRQFETALLKLTPEDVRAAAERWFTYSCQVILGPPLAPSGDVKQ
;
A
#
# COMPACT_ATOMS: atom_id res chain seq x y z
N MET A 1 -9.07 -22.25 25.27
CA MET A 1 -9.40 -22.17 23.82
C MET A 1 -9.45 -20.73 23.30
N LYS A 2 -10.20 -19.76 23.90
CA LYS A 2 -10.25 -18.35 23.43
C LYS A 2 -8.85 -17.70 23.22
N ARG A 3 -7.88 -17.88 24.12
CA ARG A 3 -6.53 -17.30 23.99
C ARG A 3 -5.67 -17.95 22.89
N LEU A 4 -5.82 -19.24 22.64
CA LEU A 4 -5.10 -19.97 21.58
C LEU A 4 -5.65 -19.60 20.20
N PHE A 5 -6.98 -19.47 20.11
CA PHE A 5 -7.67 -19.05 18.89
C PHE A 5 -7.31 -17.61 18.47
N GLN A 6 -7.26 -16.71 19.46
CA GLN A 6 -6.81 -15.34 19.21
C GLN A 6 -5.33 -15.24 18.80
N HIS A 7 -4.48 -16.19 19.21
CA HIS A 7 -3.06 -16.22 18.83
C HIS A 7 -2.85 -16.69 17.40
N LEU A 8 -3.65 -17.62 16.88
CA LEU A 8 -3.57 -18.11 15.50
C LEU A 8 -3.96 -17.04 14.46
N PHE A 9 -4.81 -16.09 14.85
CA PHE A 9 -5.31 -15.02 13.97
C PHE A 9 -4.83 -13.61 14.35
N ARG A 10 -4.22 -13.43 15.55
CA ARG A 10 -3.65 -12.14 16.02
C ARG A 10 -2.17 -11.94 15.73
N THR A 11 -1.47 -12.90 15.13
CA THR A 11 -0.15 -12.59 14.59
C THR A 11 -0.30 -11.59 13.45
N PRO A 12 0.64 -10.65 13.27
CA PRO A 12 0.39 -9.33 12.74
C PRO A 12 0.18 -9.30 11.22
N ILE A 13 -0.90 -9.89 10.72
CA ILE A 13 -1.39 -9.59 9.36
C ILE A 13 -1.56 -8.06 9.25
N GLY A 14 -2.02 -7.42 10.32
CA GLY A 14 -2.08 -5.98 10.41
C GLY A 14 -0.72 -5.29 10.31
N ALA A 15 0.38 -5.88 10.75
CA ALA A 15 1.70 -5.26 10.65
C ALA A 15 2.37 -5.58 9.30
N SER A 16 2.30 -6.82 8.81
CA SER A 16 2.88 -7.20 7.52
C SER A 16 2.07 -6.71 6.34
N MET A 17 0.74 -6.76 6.38
CA MET A 17 -0.11 -6.11 5.39
C MET A 17 -0.14 -4.58 5.53
N ARG A 18 0.08 -4.01 6.73
CA ARG A 18 0.26 -2.56 6.92
C ARG A 18 1.58 -2.06 6.35
N LEU A 19 2.62 -2.88 6.29
CA LEU A 19 3.90 -2.56 5.63
C LEU A 19 3.81 -2.65 4.09
N PHE A 20 2.86 -3.41 3.55
CA PHE A 20 2.70 -3.63 2.10
C PHE A 20 1.47 -2.95 1.49
N LEU A 21 0.60 -2.31 2.27
CA LEU A 21 -0.34 -1.37 1.68
C LEU A 21 0.46 -0.14 1.24
N PRO A 22 0.54 0.13 -0.06
CA PRO A 22 1.23 1.33 -0.50
C PRO A 22 0.51 2.53 0.08
N ALA A 23 1.24 3.32 0.79
CA ALA A 23 1.12 4.65 1.34
C ALA A 23 -0.02 5.60 0.87
N ILE A 24 -1.19 5.12 0.53
CA ILE A 24 -2.39 5.95 0.38
C ILE A 24 -3.25 5.91 1.66
N LEU A 25 -3.16 4.84 2.45
CA LEU A 25 -4.04 4.64 3.62
C LEU A 25 -3.35 4.02 4.85
N SER A 26 -2.03 4.17 5.01
CA SER A 26 -1.37 3.89 6.30
C SER A 26 -1.64 5.02 7.28
N LEU A 27 -2.94 5.29 7.58
CA LEU A 27 -3.24 6.48 8.33
C LEU A 27 -4.28 6.33 9.41
N VAL A 28 -4.39 5.22 10.06
CA VAL A 28 -5.01 5.18 11.39
C VAL A 28 -4.41 4.04 12.17
N ALA A 29 -3.42 4.28 12.97
CA ALA A 29 -3.17 3.62 14.24
C ALA A 29 -1.95 4.27 14.89
N LEU A 30 -2.21 5.14 15.82
CA LEU A 30 -1.45 5.35 17.07
C LEU A 30 -2.00 6.59 17.77
N SER A 31 -2.99 6.38 18.57
CA SER A 31 -3.18 7.17 19.79
C SER A 31 -3.98 6.31 20.75
N GLY A 32 -3.27 5.65 21.66
CA GLY A 32 -3.87 5.18 22.89
C GLY A 32 -4.27 6.39 23.70
N ALA A 33 -5.56 6.67 23.78
CA ALA A 33 -6.15 7.56 24.75
C ALA A 33 -7.26 6.82 25.48
N SER A 34 -7.13 6.84 26.79
CA SER A 34 -8.02 6.40 27.84
C SER A 34 -9.50 6.47 27.48
N VAL A 35 -10.20 5.38 27.69
CA VAL A 35 -11.67 5.33 27.64
C VAL A 35 -12.23 6.13 28.80
N ALA A 36 -12.74 7.33 28.52
CA ALA A 36 -13.66 8.03 29.38
C ALA A 36 -15.08 7.66 28.93
N GLN A 37 -15.89 7.14 29.84
CA GLN A 37 -17.31 6.86 29.64
C GLN A 37 -18.03 8.11 29.12
N GLY A 38 -18.45 8.10 27.86
CA GLY A 38 -19.18 9.19 27.23
C GLY A 38 -20.68 9.07 27.48
N GLN A 39 -21.24 10.07 28.12
CA GLN A 39 -22.68 10.33 28.15
C GLN A 39 -23.18 10.60 26.72
N ASP A 40 -24.32 10.03 26.36
CA ASP A 40 -25.08 10.35 25.14
C ASP A 40 -25.32 11.86 25.02
N ARG A 41 -24.50 12.56 24.25
CA ARG A 41 -24.76 13.93 23.84
C ARG A 41 -25.33 13.92 22.43
N ALA A 42 -26.56 14.39 22.32
CA ALA A 42 -27.19 14.67 21.04
C ALA A 42 -26.25 15.53 20.17
N ILE A 43 -25.98 15.08 18.95
CA ILE A 43 -25.19 15.85 17.98
C ILE A 43 -26.03 17.06 17.55
N PRO A 44 -25.52 18.30 17.66
CA PRO A 44 -26.23 19.47 17.20
C PRO A 44 -26.51 19.38 15.69
N ASP A 45 -27.71 19.78 15.28
CA ASP A 45 -28.16 19.78 13.87
C ASP A 45 -27.36 20.71 12.93
N SER A 46 -26.48 21.53 13.48
CA SER A 46 -25.55 22.37 12.74
C SER A 46 -24.20 22.41 13.46
N LEU A 47 -23.20 21.74 12.92
CA LEU A 47 -21.83 22.06 13.29
C LEU A 47 -21.50 23.43 12.71
N PRO A 48 -20.88 24.35 13.51
CA PRO A 48 -20.44 25.63 12.99
C PRO A 48 -19.49 25.37 11.81
N GLU A 49 -19.71 26.05 10.68
CA GLU A 49 -18.74 26.07 9.58
C GLU A 49 -17.40 26.52 10.16
N ARG A 50 -16.53 25.55 10.42
CA ARG A 50 -15.14 25.89 10.72
C ARG A 50 -14.56 26.52 9.47
N PRO A 51 -13.82 27.65 9.58
CA PRO A 51 -13.11 28.18 8.45
C PRO A 51 -12.31 27.02 7.84
N ARG A 52 -12.51 26.77 6.54
CA ARG A 52 -11.75 25.79 5.77
C ARG A 52 -10.31 26.27 5.78
N ILE A 53 -9.54 25.85 6.77
CA ILE A 53 -8.09 25.96 6.71
C ILE A 53 -7.73 25.06 5.53
N PRO A 54 -7.15 25.59 4.45
CA PRO A 54 -6.66 24.74 3.39
C PRO A 54 -5.68 23.77 4.05
N ILE A 55 -6.07 22.49 4.14
CA ILE A 55 -5.21 21.44 4.71
C ILE A 55 -3.94 21.32 3.87
N PHE A 56 -3.98 21.92 2.71
CA PHE A 56 -2.89 22.09 1.77
C PHE A 56 -2.72 23.60 1.51
N GLU A 57 -1.89 24.26 2.32
CA GLU A 57 -1.27 25.49 1.78
C GLU A 57 -0.59 25.07 0.47
N PRO A 58 -0.76 25.86 -0.63
CA PRO A 58 0.01 25.60 -1.82
C PRO A 58 1.48 25.69 -1.39
N GLY A 59 2.06 24.52 -1.12
CA GLY A 59 3.44 24.41 -0.67
C GLY A 59 4.32 25.13 -1.68
N GLN A 60 5.52 25.49 -1.27
CA GLN A 60 6.53 26.01 -2.18
C GLN A 60 6.50 25.18 -3.48
N PRO A 61 6.60 25.81 -4.66
CA PRO A 61 6.52 25.09 -5.92
C PRO A 61 7.55 23.97 -5.93
N THR A 62 7.15 22.80 -6.43
CA THR A 62 8.08 21.68 -6.62
C THR A 62 9.03 22.05 -7.75
N LEU A 63 10.32 22.14 -7.45
CA LEU A 63 11.36 22.25 -8.47
C LEU A 63 11.48 20.90 -9.17
N GLU A 64 11.44 20.92 -10.49
CA GLU A 64 11.51 19.71 -11.30
C GLU A 64 12.62 19.82 -12.34
N LYS A 65 13.35 18.70 -12.52
CA LYS A 65 14.35 18.55 -13.57
C LYS A 65 14.34 17.13 -14.12
N ILE A 66 14.28 17.01 -15.43
CA ILE A 66 14.53 15.75 -16.13
C ILE A 66 15.93 15.82 -16.73
N LEU A 67 16.80 14.88 -16.35
CA LEU A 67 18.17 14.82 -16.82
C LEU A 67 18.24 14.25 -18.25
N LYS A 68 19.36 14.47 -18.94
CA LYS A 68 19.60 13.92 -20.29
C LYS A 68 19.53 12.39 -20.34
N ASN A 69 19.88 11.71 -19.25
CA ASN A 69 19.80 10.27 -19.13
C ASN A 69 18.39 9.75 -18.76
N GLY A 70 17.42 10.64 -18.51
CA GLY A 70 16.03 10.34 -18.23
C GLY A 70 15.65 10.36 -16.74
N VAL A 71 16.59 10.49 -15.80
CA VAL A 71 16.26 10.60 -14.37
C VAL A 71 15.40 11.84 -14.12
N ARG A 72 14.27 11.66 -13.45
CA ARG A 72 13.39 12.75 -13.00
C ARG A 72 13.71 13.11 -11.55
N ILE A 73 14.02 14.37 -11.29
CA ILE A 73 14.36 14.88 -9.97
C ILE A 73 13.32 15.92 -9.56
N LEU A 74 12.79 15.77 -8.34
CA LEU A 74 11.82 16.67 -7.73
C LEU A 74 12.37 17.15 -6.39
N VAL A 75 12.32 18.45 -6.13
CA VAL A 75 12.68 19.04 -4.84
C VAL A 75 11.56 19.98 -4.40
N GLN A 76 11.02 19.76 -3.21
CA GLN A 76 10.00 20.62 -2.61
C GLN A 76 10.50 21.16 -1.27
N GLU A 77 10.64 22.48 -1.15
CA GLU A 77 10.98 23.14 0.09
C GLU A 77 9.78 23.11 1.06
N GLN A 78 10.06 22.79 2.32
CA GLN A 78 9.08 22.86 3.41
C GLN A 78 9.79 23.42 4.65
N ARG A 79 9.81 24.74 4.75
CA ARG A 79 10.61 25.47 5.77
C ARG A 79 10.03 25.40 7.17
N THR A 80 8.78 25.00 7.32
CA THR A 80 8.06 24.90 8.60
C THR A 80 8.43 23.68 9.41
N VAL A 81 9.15 22.71 8.82
CA VAL A 81 9.59 21.49 9.48
C VAL A 81 11.12 21.47 9.63
N TYR A 82 11.63 20.70 10.60
CA TYR A 82 13.08 20.52 10.78
C TYR A 82 13.65 19.34 9.98
N THR A 83 12.79 18.40 9.61
CA THR A 83 13.14 17.15 8.95
C THR A 83 13.22 17.30 7.43
N VAL A 84 13.99 16.39 6.83
CA VAL A 84 14.13 16.23 5.39
C VAL A 84 13.97 14.75 5.04
N ALA A 85 13.26 14.46 3.97
CA ALA A 85 13.16 13.12 3.42
C ALA A 85 13.57 13.09 1.96
N GLY A 86 14.40 12.11 1.61
CA GLY A 86 14.75 11.76 0.24
C GLY A 86 14.18 10.41 -0.15
N VAL A 87 13.71 10.27 -1.39
CA VAL A 87 13.16 9.02 -1.92
C VAL A 87 13.72 8.79 -3.32
N VAL A 88 14.19 7.57 -3.58
CA VAL A 88 14.34 7.07 -4.95
C VAL A 88 13.24 6.06 -5.20
N SER A 89 12.41 6.33 -6.21
CA SER A 89 11.34 5.45 -6.66
C SER A 89 11.74 4.77 -7.97
N PHE A 90 11.52 3.46 -8.05
CA PHE A 90 11.74 2.65 -9.24
C PHE A 90 10.40 2.08 -9.70
N ARG A 91 10.15 2.00 -11.01
CA ARG A 91 9.10 1.12 -11.52
C ARG A 91 9.60 -0.31 -11.35
N MET A 92 8.99 -1.02 -10.44
CA MET A 92 9.31 -2.41 -10.08
C MET A 92 8.21 -3.00 -9.19
N GLY A 93 8.28 -4.28 -8.93
CA GLY A 93 7.33 -5.03 -8.12
C GLY A 93 6.54 -6.01 -8.98
N THR A 94 5.47 -6.57 -8.42
CA THR A 94 4.73 -7.69 -9.00
C THR A 94 4.36 -7.50 -10.47
N ARG A 95 3.98 -6.28 -10.88
CA ARG A 95 3.65 -5.94 -12.28
C ARG A 95 4.78 -6.21 -13.26
N TYR A 96 6.02 -6.09 -12.82
CA TYR A 96 7.24 -6.15 -13.64
C TYR A 96 8.03 -7.44 -13.43
N GLU A 97 7.54 -8.33 -12.59
CA GLU A 97 8.18 -9.60 -12.25
C GLU A 97 7.53 -10.74 -13.02
N THR A 98 8.36 -11.59 -13.66
CA THR A 98 7.94 -12.91 -14.11
C THR A 98 7.76 -13.84 -12.91
N GLU A 99 7.31 -15.07 -13.13
CA GLU A 99 7.16 -16.05 -12.07
C GLU A 99 8.50 -16.37 -11.39
N GLU A 100 9.56 -16.54 -12.19
CA GLU A 100 10.92 -16.87 -11.73
C GLU A 100 11.56 -15.69 -10.98
N MET A 101 11.07 -14.48 -11.17
CA MET A 101 11.57 -13.27 -10.49
C MET A 101 10.69 -12.82 -9.34
N SER A 102 9.62 -13.57 -9.04
CA SER A 102 8.61 -13.16 -8.07
C SER A 102 9.17 -13.01 -6.66
N GLY A 103 9.17 -11.77 -6.14
CA GLY A 103 9.71 -11.40 -4.84
C GLY A 103 11.16 -10.93 -4.84
N LEU A 104 11.91 -11.07 -5.97
CA LEU A 104 13.31 -10.64 -6.03
C LEU A 104 13.47 -9.13 -5.83
N GLY A 105 12.48 -8.34 -6.19
CA GLY A 105 12.48 -6.90 -5.94
C GLY A 105 12.61 -6.55 -4.46
N ASN A 106 11.91 -7.27 -3.59
CA ASN A 106 12.04 -7.11 -2.14
C ASN A 106 13.45 -7.46 -1.65
N VAL A 107 13.99 -8.61 -2.06
CA VAL A 107 15.34 -9.04 -1.70
C VAL A 107 16.37 -8.01 -2.15
N LEU A 108 16.23 -7.50 -3.38
CA LEU A 108 17.13 -6.50 -3.93
C LEU A 108 17.13 -5.21 -3.10
N LEU A 109 15.97 -4.57 -2.89
CA LEU A 109 15.95 -3.28 -2.19
C LEU A 109 16.42 -3.39 -0.74
N GLN A 110 16.11 -4.49 -0.04
CA GLN A 110 16.62 -4.74 1.31
C GLN A 110 18.15 -4.94 1.31
N THR A 111 18.69 -5.58 0.29
CA THR A 111 20.16 -5.76 0.17
C THR A 111 20.85 -4.46 -0.25
N MET A 112 20.25 -3.63 -1.09
CA MET A 112 20.80 -2.34 -1.53
C MET A 112 21.06 -1.38 -0.37
N ILE A 113 20.14 -1.31 0.61
CA ILE A 113 20.29 -0.41 1.76
C ILE A 113 21.32 -0.88 2.79
N ALA A 114 21.97 -2.02 2.57
CA ALA A 114 22.96 -2.58 3.48
C ALA A 114 24.39 -2.14 3.18
N GLY A 115 24.65 -1.47 2.04
CA GLY A 115 25.98 -0.97 1.71
C GLY A 115 26.12 -0.41 0.30
N THR A 116 27.19 0.34 0.07
CA THR A 116 27.52 0.91 -1.24
C THR A 116 28.92 0.53 -1.67
N ALA A 117 29.20 0.53 -2.97
CA ALA A 117 30.56 0.30 -3.50
C ALA A 117 31.55 1.39 -3.11
N LYS A 118 31.07 2.59 -2.72
CA LYS A 118 31.92 3.72 -2.30
C LYS A 118 32.22 3.73 -0.80
N SER A 119 31.49 2.95 -0.01
CA SER A 119 31.75 2.75 1.40
C SER A 119 31.18 1.41 1.84
N SER A 120 32.01 0.51 2.35
CA SER A 120 31.61 -0.84 2.72
C SER A 120 31.83 -1.09 4.22
N GLY A 121 31.16 -2.12 4.75
CA GLY A 121 31.34 -2.56 6.12
C GLY A 121 31.15 -1.45 7.17
N SER A 122 32.14 -1.27 8.04
CA SER A 122 32.09 -0.26 9.11
C SER A 122 31.97 1.16 8.58
N ASP A 123 32.63 1.49 7.47
CA ASP A 123 32.63 2.84 6.90
C ASP A 123 31.23 3.26 6.41
N TYR A 124 30.48 2.31 5.85
CA TYR A 124 29.08 2.55 5.48
C TYR A 124 28.23 2.91 6.70
N HIS A 125 28.37 2.16 7.79
CA HIS A 125 27.63 2.42 9.03
C HIS A 125 28.06 3.73 9.71
N VAL A 126 29.36 4.07 9.66
CA VAL A 126 29.85 5.37 10.13
C VAL A 126 29.24 6.50 9.32
N ARG A 127 29.22 6.37 7.99
CA ARG A 127 28.63 7.36 7.09
C ARG A 127 27.12 7.51 7.32
N LEU A 128 26.39 6.40 7.48
CA LEU A 128 24.95 6.42 7.75
C LEU A 128 24.65 7.13 9.08
N ARG A 129 25.39 6.82 10.15
CA ARG A 129 25.26 7.53 11.43
C ARG A 129 25.64 9.00 11.32
N GLY A 130 26.71 9.31 10.57
CA GLY A 130 27.18 10.68 10.34
C GLY A 130 26.22 11.56 9.57
N THR A 131 25.24 10.98 8.88
CA THR A 131 24.12 11.70 8.25
C THR A 131 22.87 11.76 9.12
N ASN A 132 22.92 11.27 10.35
CA ASN A 132 21.75 11.16 11.25
C ASN A 132 20.50 10.61 10.56
N SER A 133 20.69 9.58 9.73
CA SER A 133 19.66 9.12 8.80
C SER A 133 19.06 7.78 9.19
N LYS A 134 17.75 7.66 8.94
CA LYS A 134 17.01 6.41 8.91
C LYS A 134 16.75 6.00 7.46
N LEU A 135 17.05 4.75 7.14
CA LEU A 135 16.79 4.16 5.83
C LEU A 135 15.65 3.15 5.90
N GLU A 136 14.81 3.18 4.89
CA GLU A 136 13.72 2.22 4.68
C GLU A 136 13.66 1.84 3.21
N ALA A 137 13.35 0.56 2.94
CA ALA A 137 13.09 0.08 1.60
C ALA A 137 11.78 -0.70 1.57
N SER A 138 10.99 -0.49 0.53
CA SER A 138 9.71 -1.17 0.34
C SER A 138 9.42 -1.39 -1.14
N VAL A 139 8.77 -2.51 -1.46
CA VAL A 139 8.32 -2.83 -2.81
C VAL A 139 6.82 -3.14 -2.73
N GLY A 140 6.06 -2.49 -3.59
CA GLY A 140 4.65 -2.78 -3.83
C GLY A 140 4.43 -3.49 -5.15
N ALA A 141 3.22 -3.44 -5.66
CA ALA A 141 2.92 -4.07 -6.94
C ALA A 141 3.54 -3.34 -8.15
N ASP A 142 3.62 -2.01 -8.10
CA ASP A 142 4.02 -1.17 -9.23
C ASP A 142 5.29 -0.37 -9.00
N ILE A 143 5.69 -0.19 -7.72
CA ILE A 143 6.76 0.71 -7.33
C ILE A 143 7.55 0.16 -6.16
N GLY A 144 8.87 0.23 -6.28
CA GLY A 144 9.80 0.10 -5.17
C GLY A 144 10.37 1.44 -4.77
N GLN A 145 10.56 1.67 -3.48
CA GLN A 145 11.08 2.91 -2.93
C GLN A 145 12.17 2.66 -1.89
N ILE A 146 13.25 3.42 -2.00
CA ILE A 146 14.25 3.58 -0.93
C ILE A 146 14.07 4.98 -0.39
N VAL A 147 13.91 5.09 0.92
CA VAL A 147 13.65 6.33 1.63
C VAL A 147 14.75 6.59 2.64
N ILE A 148 15.27 7.81 2.63
CA ILE A 148 16.16 8.32 3.66
C ILE A 148 15.48 9.47 4.38
N GLN A 149 15.48 9.44 5.71
CA GLN A 149 14.96 10.52 6.55
C GLN A 149 16.10 11.06 7.41
N THR A 150 16.22 12.37 7.49
CA THR A 150 17.26 13.05 8.23
C THR A 150 16.80 14.43 8.72
N ASP A 151 17.68 15.22 9.30
CA ASP A 151 17.47 16.62 9.61
C ASP A 151 18.05 17.54 8.52
N ARG A 152 17.78 18.84 8.63
CA ARG A 152 18.20 19.85 7.64
C ARG A 152 19.72 19.99 7.52
N GLU A 153 20.45 19.83 8.61
CA GLU A 153 21.92 19.96 8.64
C GLU A 153 22.61 18.85 7.84
N HIS A 154 22.02 17.65 7.83
CA HIS A 154 22.57 16.48 7.19
C HIS A 154 21.98 16.18 5.80
N ALA A 155 21.05 17.01 5.30
CA ALA A 155 20.34 16.80 4.04
C ALA A 155 21.29 16.56 2.84
N SER A 156 22.38 17.31 2.74
CA SER A 156 23.37 17.15 1.65
C SER A 156 24.10 15.81 1.72
N GLY A 157 24.49 15.38 2.94
CA GLY A 157 25.13 14.08 3.17
C GLY A 157 24.19 12.91 2.87
N ALA A 158 22.95 13.04 3.31
CA ALA A 158 21.88 12.05 3.05
C ALA A 158 21.57 11.93 1.54
N ALA A 159 21.53 13.05 0.81
CA ALA A 159 21.35 13.04 -0.64
C ALA A 159 22.51 12.32 -1.37
N ALA A 160 23.75 12.55 -0.95
CA ALA A 160 24.90 11.85 -1.49
C ALA A 160 24.87 10.34 -1.15
N LEU A 161 24.48 9.97 0.08
CA LEU A 161 24.34 8.57 0.48
C LEU A 161 23.23 7.87 -0.31
N LEU A 162 22.05 8.49 -0.44
CA LEU A 162 20.93 7.91 -1.18
C LEU A 162 21.28 7.71 -2.66
N SER A 163 22.01 8.63 -3.29
CA SER A 163 22.46 8.47 -4.67
C SER A 163 23.46 7.31 -4.83
N ASP A 164 24.37 7.12 -3.85
CA ASP A 164 25.30 6.00 -3.88
C ASP A 164 24.58 4.66 -3.68
N ILE A 165 23.59 4.58 -2.78
CA ILE A 165 22.74 3.39 -2.60
C ILE A 165 22.00 3.06 -3.89
N ALA A 166 21.42 4.05 -4.56
CA ALA A 166 20.62 3.82 -5.77
C ALA A 166 21.48 3.37 -6.96
N LEU A 167 22.66 3.97 -7.15
CA LEU A 167 23.50 3.78 -8.34
C LEU A 167 24.60 2.75 -8.15
N TYR A 168 25.13 2.60 -6.95
CA TYR A 168 26.32 1.79 -6.65
C TYR A 168 26.15 0.94 -5.39
N PRO A 169 25.08 0.13 -5.27
CA PRO A 169 24.94 -0.77 -4.13
C PRO A 169 26.04 -1.84 -4.16
N SER A 170 26.60 -2.17 -3.00
CA SER A 170 27.61 -3.25 -2.90
C SER A 170 27.00 -4.65 -2.91
N LEU A 171 25.74 -4.76 -2.52
CA LEU A 171 25.00 -6.02 -2.36
C LEU A 171 25.81 -7.08 -1.60
N PRO A 172 26.15 -6.86 -0.30
CA PRO A 172 26.98 -7.80 0.46
C PRO A 172 26.35 -9.18 0.54
N ASP A 173 27.14 -10.26 0.42
CA ASP A 173 26.63 -11.64 0.44
C ASP A 173 25.86 -11.96 1.74
N SER A 174 26.37 -11.53 2.90
CA SER A 174 25.68 -11.72 4.18
C SER A 174 24.33 -11.01 4.24
N SER A 175 24.22 -9.82 3.67
CA SER A 175 22.99 -9.05 3.63
C SER A 175 22.02 -9.62 2.61
N PHE A 176 22.51 -10.13 1.50
CA PHE A 176 21.71 -10.87 0.52
C PHE A 176 21.09 -12.12 1.16
N GLU A 177 21.89 -12.96 1.84
CA GLU A 177 21.39 -14.16 2.51
C GLU A 177 20.37 -13.83 3.60
N ALA A 178 20.62 -12.81 4.41
CA ALA A 178 19.67 -12.37 5.43
C ALA A 178 18.34 -11.88 4.80
N ALA A 179 18.41 -11.10 3.72
CA ALA A 179 17.22 -10.62 3.00
C ALA A 179 16.46 -11.78 2.34
N ARG A 180 17.17 -12.75 1.74
CA ARG A 180 16.61 -13.95 1.12
C ARG A 180 15.87 -14.82 2.14
N VAL A 181 16.50 -15.14 3.28
CA VAL A 181 15.89 -15.93 4.36
C VAL A 181 14.63 -15.25 4.89
N ARG A 182 14.70 -13.94 5.12
CA ARG A 182 13.53 -13.18 5.58
C ARG A 182 12.40 -13.19 4.55
N ALA A 183 12.69 -12.90 3.28
CA ALA A 183 11.70 -12.89 2.21
C ALA A 183 11.07 -14.27 2.00
N THR A 184 11.85 -15.36 2.10
CA THR A 184 11.35 -16.75 2.06
C THR A 184 10.38 -16.99 3.22
N GLY A 185 10.71 -16.55 4.44
CA GLY A 185 9.83 -16.67 5.60
C GLY A 185 8.52 -15.89 5.41
N ASP A 186 8.59 -14.66 4.90
CA ASP A 186 7.40 -13.82 4.63
C ASP A 186 6.50 -14.45 3.53
N ALA A 187 7.10 -15.02 2.48
CA ALA A 187 6.37 -15.71 1.41
C ALA A 187 5.74 -17.03 1.90
N THR A 188 6.46 -17.81 2.71
CA THR A 188 5.92 -19.03 3.33
C THR A 188 4.75 -18.70 4.26
N PHE A 189 4.90 -17.69 5.12
CA PHE A 189 3.81 -17.21 5.96
C PHE A 189 2.59 -16.80 5.15
N ALA A 190 2.79 -16.09 4.03
CA ALA A 190 1.71 -15.67 3.15
C ALA A 190 1.00 -16.85 2.46
N ALA A 191 1.73 -17.92 2.14
CA ALA A 191 1.18 -19.11 1.49
C ALA A 191 0.46 -20.05 2.46
N GLU A 192 0.90 -20.15 3.71
CA GLU A 192 0.44 -21.17 4.67
C GLU A 192 -0.54 -20.63 5.73
N SER A 193 -0.49 -19.32 6.01
CA SER A 193 -1.39 -18.72 7.01
C SER A 193 -2.81 -18.53 6.45
N PRO A 194 -3.85 -18.75 7.27
CA PRO A 194 -5.23 -18.83 6.78
C PRO A 194 -5.67 -17.63 5.95
N LEU A 195 -5.67 -16.42 6.52
CA LEU A 195 -6.16 -15.23 5.80
C LEU A 195 -5.24 -14.76 4.67
N PRO A 196 -3.89 -14.74 4.80
CA PRO A 196 -3.01 -14.44 3.69
C PRO A 196 -3.15 -15.43 2.52
N SER A 197 -3.27 -16.73 2.79
CA SER A 197 -3.48 -17.76 1.77
C SER A 197 -4.81 -17.56 1.05
N ALA A 198 -5.90 -17.29 1.78
CA ALA A 198 -7.20 -17.00 1.17
C ALA A 198 -7.15 -15.74 0.31
N PHE A 199 -6.43 -14.69 0.75
CA PHE A 199 -6.22 -13.48 -0.04
C PHE A 199 -5.36 -13.73 -1.28
N GLY A 200 -4.34 -14.60 -1.19
CA GLY A 200 -3.55 -15.05 -2.35
C GLY A 200 -4.41 -15.75 -3.41
N GLN A 201 -5.31 -16.65 -2.98
CA GLN A 201 -6.28 -17.30 -3.88
C GLN A 201 -7.25 -16.29 -4.51
N PHE A 202 -7.70 -15.32 -3.73
CA PHE A 202 -8.54 -14.21 -4.23
C PHE A 202 -7.83 -13.41 -5.31
N LEU A 203 -6.57 -13.01 -5.11
CA LEU A 203 -5.79 -12.31 -6.14
C LEU A 203 -5.57 -13.19 -7.37
N GLY A 204 -5.28 -14.48 -7.16
CA GLY A 204 -5.11 -15.47 -8.23
C GLY A 204 -6.33 -15.56 -9.16
N ALA A 205 -7.54 -15.53 -8.60
CA ALA A 205 -8.78 -15.54 -9.37
C ALA A 205 -9.12 -14.16 -9.96
N MET A 206 -9.01 -13.10 -9.14
CA MET A 206 -9.37 -11.74 -9.54
C MET A 206 -8.50 -11.21 -10.69
N TYR A 207 -7.23 -11.64 -10.75
CA TYR A 207 -6.23 -11.15 -11.70
C TYR A 207 -5.59 -12.25 -12.53
N ALA A 208 -6.33 -13.34 -12.77
CA ALA A 208 -5.85 -14.49 -13.52
C ALA A 208 -5.20 -14.09 -14.86
N GLY A 209 -4.05 -14.67 -15.16
CA GLY A 209 -3.30 -14.41 -16.40
C GLY A 209 -2.52 -13.07 -16.39
N THR A 210 -2.53 -12.33 -15.29
CA THR A 210 -1.76 -11.08 -15.14
C THR A 210 -0.69 -11.22 -14.05
N PRO A 211 0.35 -10.38 -14.05
CA PRO A 211 1.33 -10.40 -12.96
C PRO A 211 0.73 -10.14 -11.57
N TYR A 212 -0.36 -9.40 -11.48
CA TYR A 212 -1.04 -9.06 -10.23
C TYR A 212 -1.74 -10.23 -9.52
N GLN A 213 -1.83 -11.40 -10.18
CA GLN A 213 -2.34 -12.63 -9.56
C GLN A 213 -1.48 -13.14 -8.41
N ARG A 214 -0.24 -12.63 -8.26
CA ARG A 214 0.71 -13.02 -7.21
C ARG A 214 0.76 -11.98 -6.10
N LEU A 215 0.98 -12.47 -4.89
CA LEU A 215 1.24 -11.61 -3.73
C LEU A 215 2.59 -10.87 -3.89
N PRO A 216 2.71 -9.62 -3.41
CA PRO A 216 3.99 -8.88 -3.45
C PRO A 216 5.12 -9.52 -2.64
N GLN A 217 4.82 -10.44 -1.70
CA GLN A 217 5.82 -11.24 -0.99
C GLN A 217 6.62 -12.15 -1.92
N GLY A 218 6.06 -12.48 -3.08
CA GLY A 218 6.67 -13.35 -4.06
C GLY A 218 6.41 -14.83 -3.83
N LEU A 219 7.04 -15.65 -4.65
CA LEU A 219 6.96 -17.10 -4.59
C LEU A 219 8.16 -17.66 -3.81
N VAL A 220 7.88 -18.59 -2.90
CA VAL A 220 8.92 -19.27 -2.08
C VAL A 220 9.99 -19.90 -2.96
N SER A 221 9.59 -20.60 -4.05
CA SER A 221 10.52 -21.23 -4.99
C SER A 221 11.45 -20.23 -5.67
N ALA A 222 10.90 -19.12 -6.21
CA ALA A 222 11.68 -18.10 -6.88
C ALA A 222 12.69 -17.43 -5.94
N ILE A 223 12.28 -17.13 -4.70
CA ILE A 223 13.15 -16.50 -3.70
C ILE A 223 14.22 -17.48 -3.22
N ALA A 224 13.88 -18.76 -3.00
CA ALA A 224 14.82 -19.77 -2.51
C ALA A 224 15.93 -20.06 -3.52
N GLU A 225 15.62 -20.04 -4.82
CA GLU A 225 16.57 -20.27 -5.90
C GLU A 225 17.39 -19.03 -6.28
N ALA A 226 17.01 -17.85 -5.80
CA ALA A 226 17.65 -16.58 -6.12
C ALA A 226 19.14 -16.58 -5.75
N ARG A 227 19.94 -16.04 -6.65
CA ARG A 227 21.39 -15.84 -6.48
C ARG A 227 21.71 -14.35 -6.46
N ARG A 228 22.82 -13.99 -5.84
CA ARG A 228 23.29 -12.61 -5.85
C ARG A 228 23.49 -12.03 -7.26
N SER A 229 23.89 -12.88 -8.24
CA SER A 229 23.99 -12.50 -9.65
C SER A 229 22.68 -12.01 -10.25
N ASP A 230 21.54 -12.57 -9.79
CA ASP A 230 20.22 -12.18 -10.26
C ASP A 230 19.86 -10.77 -9.76
N LEU A 231 20.24 -10.46 -8.52
CA LEU A 231 20.11 -9.13 -7.96
C LEU A 231 20.96 -8.10 -8.71
N LEU A 232 22.19 -8.44 -9.08
CA LEU A 232 23.06 -7.57 -9.88
C LEU A 232 22.43 -7.31 -11.27
N SER A 233 21.87 -8.33 -11.89
CA SER A 233 21.19 -8.24 -13.18
C SER A 233 19.92 -7.40 -13.08
N LEU A 234 19.13 -7.61 -12.03
CA LEU A 234 17.92 -6.82 -11.76
C LEU A 234 18.26 -5.36 -11.47
N HIS A 235 19.27 -5.08 -10.64
CA HIS A 235 19.73 -3.72 -10.38
C HIS A 235 20.12 -2.99 -11.66
N LYS A 236 20.88 -3.62 -12.57
CA LYS A 236 21.27 -3.02 -13.85
C LYS A 236 20.06 -2.63 -14.71
N ARG A 237 18.99 -3.41 -14.66
CA ARG A 237 17.73 -3.11 -15.36
C ARG A 237 16.94 -1.98 -14.71
N LEU A 238 16.99 -1.88 -13.39
CA LEU A 238 16.22 -0.90 -12.61
C LEU A 238 16.91 0.47 -12.54
N ALA A 239 18.25 0.50 -12.38
CA ALA A 239 19.02 1.71 -12.13
C ALA A 239 19.36 2.47 -13.43
N VAL A 240 18.37 2.61 -14.32
CA VAL A 240 18.46 3.41 -15.55
C VAL A 240 17.60 4.66 -15.42
N GLY A 241 18.01 5.71 -16.13
CA GLY A 241 17.43 7.04 -15.96
C GLY A 241 15.91 7.11 -16.07
N GLY A 242 15.34 6.56 -17.14
CA GLY A 242 13.87 6.58 -17.36
C GLY A 242 13.05 5.74 -16.38
N ASN A 243 13.73 4.91 -15.56
CA ASN A 243 13.07 4.07 -14.55
C ASN A 243 13.15 4.66 -13.14
N MET A 244 13.88 5.77 -12.93
CA MET A 244 14.11 6.37 -11.62
C MET A 244 13.46 7.73 -11.47
N THR A 245 12.79 7.94 -10.34
CA THR A 245 12.36 9.26 -9.88
C THR A 245 12.97 9.52 -8.50
N VAL A 246 13.65 10.66 -8.37
CA VAL A 246 14.31 11.09 -7.14
C VAL A 246 13.53 12.27 -6.56
N VAL A 247 13.17 12.21 -5.30
CA VAL A 247 12.38 13.26 -4.65
C VAL A 247 13.04 13.64 -3.33
N PHE A 248 13.13 14.94 -3.06
CA PHE A 248 13.47 15.45 -1.74
C PHE A 248 12.41 16.46 -1.28
N VAL A 249 11.97 16.30 -0.03
CA VAL A 249 11.02 17.22 0.62
C VAL A 249 11.53 17.58 2.00
N GLY A 250 11.42 18.84 2.38
CA GLY A 250 11.75 19.28 3.74
C GLY A 250 12.46 20.64 3.78
N ASN A 251 13.10 20.91 4.90
CA ASN A 251 13.78 22.18 5.14
C ASN A 251 15.17 22.21 4.46
N VAL A 252 15.16 22.51 3.18
CA VAL A 252 16.36 22.54 2.33
C VAL A 252 16.40 23.81 1.48
N ASP A 253 17.59 24.18 1.01
CA ASP A 253 17.73 25.07 -0.12
C ASP A 253 17.50 24.27 -1.41
N GLY A 254 16.32 24.39 -1.97
CA GLY A 254 15.87 23.58 -3.08
C GLY A 254 16.74 23.68 -4.31
N LYS A 255 17.21 24.89 -4.66
CA LYS A 255 18.07 25.10 -5.85
C LYS A 255 19.43 24.45 -5.68
N LYS A 256 20.02 24.61 -4.47
CA LYS A 256 21.33 24.04 -4.16
C LYS A 256 21.25 22.51 -4.13
N LEU A 257 20.22 21.95 -3.49
CA LEU A 257 20.01 20.51 -3.41
C LEU A 257 19.72 19.91 -4.80
N LEU A 258 18.89 20.58 -5.62
CA LEU A 258 18.61 20.14 -6.99
C LEU A 258 19.93 20.05 -7.80
N ALA A 259 20.78 21.06 -7.77
CA ALA A 259 22.08 21.05 -8.47
C ALA A 259 22.99 19.91 -7.98
N GLN A 260 22.99 19.61 -6.68
CA GLN A 260 23.73 18.47 -6.12
C GLN A 260 23.20 17.13 -6.66
N LEU A 261 21.88 16.95 -6.68
CA LEU A 261 21.21 15.73 -7.19
C LEU A 261 21.44 15.58 -8.70
N GLU A 262 21.37 16.66 -9.48
CA GLU A 262 21.69 16.65 -10.91
C GLU A 262 23.09 16.08 -11.15
N LYS A 263 24.09 16.58 -10.41
CA LYS A 263 25.47 16.10 -10.51
C LYS A 263 25.60 14.63 -10.11
N ALA A 264 24.92 14.20 -9.02
CA ALA A 264 25.02 12.84 -8.52
C ALA A 264 24.38 11.83 -9.47
N PHE A 265 23.18 12.13 -9.98
CA PHE A 265 22.41 11.23 -10.84
C PHE A 265 22.74 11.35 -12.34
N ALA A 266 23.58 12.30 -12.74
CA ALA A 266 24.12 12.36 -14.11
C ALA A 266 24.90 11.09 -14.48
N ALA A 267 25.42 10.36 -13.50
CA ALA A 267 26.14 9.09 -13.68
C ALA A 267 25.23 7.87 -13.91
N ALA A 268 23.91 8.00 -13.75
CA ALA A 268 22.98 6.91 -14.04
C ALA A 268 23.02 6.55 -15.53
N ALA A 269 22.98 5.27 -15.84
CA ALA A 269 22.90 4.81 -17.22
C ALA A 269 21.62 5.33 -17.91
N PRO A 270 21.67 5.77 -19.16
CA PRO A 270 20.48 6.06 -19.92
C PRO A 270 19.67 4.77 -20.14
N GLY A 271 18.35 4.90 -20.22
CA GLY A 271 17.45 3.78 -20.48
C GLY A 271 16.00 4.15 -20.25
N THR A 272 15.11 3.33 -20.76
CA THR A 272 13.66 3.48 -20.62
C THR A 272 13.16 2.86 -19.31
N ALA A 273 11.96 3.24 -18.89
CA ALA A 273 11.26 2.60 -17.80
C ALA A 273 10.99 1.12 -18.13
N LEU A 274 10.89 0.27 -17.09
CA LEU A 274 10.48 -1.11 -17.26
C LEU A 274 9.05 -1.18 -17.82
N GLU A 275 8.86 -2.12 -18.74
CA GLU A 275 7.54 -2.48 -19.25
C GLU A 275 6.92 -3.58 -18.36
N PRO A 276 5.58 -3.60 -18.22
CA PRO A 276 4.87 -4.64 -17.50
C PRO A 276 5.23 -6.06 -18.01
N ALA A 277 5.32 -7.02 -17.10
CA ALA A 277 5.64 -8.42 -17.44
C ALA A 277 4.47 -9.21 -18.03
N GLY A 278 3.29 -8.61 -18.15
CA GLY A 278 2.09 -9.25 -18.69
C GLY A 278 0.97 -8.25 -18.98
N PRO A 279 -0.21 -8.75 -19.36
CA PRO A 279 -1.35 -7.90 -19.71
C PRO A 279 -1.93 -7.14 -18.53
N GLU A 280 -2.72 -6.12 -18.82
CA GLU A 280 -3.52 -5.41 -17.83
C GLU A 280 -4.72 -6.27 -17.38
N PRO A 281 -5.21 -6.09 -16.13
CA PRO A 281 -6.33 -6.83 -15.62
C PRO A 281 -7.62 -6.61 -16.41
N THR A 282 -8.30 -7.70 -16.73
CA THR A 282 -9.66 -7.67 -17.31
C THR A 282 -10.72 -7.82 -16.21
N PRO A 283 -11.98 -7.36 -16.42
CA PRO A 283 -13.06 -7.61 -15.49
C PRO A 283 -13.32 -9.11 -15.31
N LEU A 284 -13.82 -9.51 -14.12
CA LEU A 284 -14.41 -10.84 -13.96
C LEU A 284 -15.60 -11.00 -14.92
N ALA A 285 -15.70 -12.19 -15.53
CA ALA A 285 -16.77 -12.53 -16.46
C ALA A 285 -17.99 -13.13 -15.77
N ALA A 286 -17.83 -13.68 -14.56
CA ALA A 286 -18.89 -14.29 -13.74
C ALA A 286 -18.47 -14.29 -12.25
N ASP A 287 -19.46 -14.54 -11.38
CA ASP A 287 -19.20 -14.83 -9.98
C ASP A 287 -18.28 -16.05 -9.85
N THR A 288 -17.29 -15.94 -8.98
CA THR A 288 -16.27 -16.97 -8.77
C THR A 288 -16.31 -17.41 -7.32
N LEU A 289 -16.43 -18.72 -7.07
CA LEU A 289 -16.36 -19.32 -5.74
C LEU A 289 -15.23 -20.36 -5.70
N ILE A 290 -14.28 -20.16 -4.80
CA ILE A 290 -13.21 -21.11 -4.51
C ILE A 290 -13.43 -21.68 -3.12
N VAL A 291 -13.58 -22.99 -3.01
CA VAL A 291 -13.70 -23.71 -1.73
C VAL A 291 -12.57 -24.74 -1.68
N GLN A 292 -11.74 -24.68 -0.65
CA GLN A 292 -10.68 -25.64 -0.44
C GLN A 292 -10.64 -26.10 1.02
N GLU A 293 -10.67 -27.39 1.23
CA GLU A 293 -10.50 -27.96 2.55
C GLU A 293 -9.08 -27.78 3.05
N ARG A 294 -8.95 -27.39 4.30
CA ARG A 294 -7.70 -27.22 5.04
C ARG A 294 -7.85 -27.82 6.44
N PRO A 295 -6.80 -28.40 7.03
CA PRO A 295 -6.85 -28.97 8.37
C PRO A 295 -6.79 -27.86 9.45
N TRP A 296 -7.61 -26.82 9.28
CA TRP A 296 -7.71 -25.71 10.21
C TRP A 296 -8.96 -25.81 11.06
N VAL A 297 -8.94 -25.15 12.22
CA VAL A 297 -10.07 -25.14 13.16
C VAL A 297 -11.14 -24.10 12.83
N ALA A 298 -10.87 -23.22 11.88
CA ALA A 298 -11.74 -22.15 11.44
C ALA A 298 -11.63 -21.92 9.94
N HIS A 299 -12.66 -21.34 9.35
CA HIS A 299 -12.63 -20.88 7.97
C HIS A 299 -11.90 -19.55 7.87
N ALA A 300 -11.07 -19.39 6.84
CA ALA A 300 -10.62 -18.11 6.32
C ALA A 300 -11.49 -17.76 5.11
N TYR A 301 -12.08 -16.58 5.15
CA TYR A 301 -12.99 -16.11 4.11
C TYR A 301 -12.52 -14.79 3.52
N VAL A 302 -12.64 -14.67 2.21
CA VAL A 302 -12.48 -13.43 1.47
C VAL A 302 -13.63 -13.32 0.47
N VAL A 303 -14.28 -12.17 0.45
CA VAL A 303 -15.27 -11.81 -0.58
C VAL A 303 -14.97 -10.42 -1.11
N GLY A 304 -14.94 -10.26 -2.41
CA GLY A 304 -14.68 -8.95 -2.99
C GLY A 304 -15.10 -8.83 -4.44
N TYR A 305 -14.95 -7.61 -4.93
CA TYR A 305 -15.35 -7.17 -6.25
C TYR A 305 -14.23 -6.41 -6.95
N PRO A 306 -14.27 -6.27 -8.28
CA PRO A 306 -13.46 -5.29 -8.98
C PRO A 306 -13.70 -3.90 -8.38
N ALA A 307 -12.66 -3.06 -8.40
CA ALA A 307 -12.70 -1.69 -7.93
C ALA A 307 -11.92 -0.77 -8.90
N PRO A 308 -12.20 0.55 -8.91
CA PRO A 308 -11.48 1.46 -9.75
C PRO A 308 -9.99 1.50 -9.42
N GLY A 309 -9.16 1.67 -10.44
CA GLY A 309 -7.77 2.04 -10.27
C GLY A 309 -7.63 3.52 -9.89
N TYR A 310 -6.42 3.94 -9.48
CA TYR A 310 -6.21 5.32 -9.01
C TYR A 310 -6.28 6.38 -10.14
N ARG A 311 -6.47 5.97 -11.40
CA ARG A 311 -6.70 6.87 -12.55
C ARG A 311 -8.17 7.01 -12.91
N ASP A 312 -9.02 6.21 -12.31
CA ASP A 312 -10.44 6.18 -12.62
C ASP A 312 -11.20 7.34 -11.95
N ALA A 313 -12.23 7.82 -12.61
CA ALA A 313 -13.08 8.88 -12.09
C ALA A 313 -13.85 8.48 -10.82
N ASP A 314 -14.13 7.18 -10.64
CA ASP A 314 -14.82 6.65 -9.47
C ASP A 314 -13.89 6.45 -8.25
N PHE A 315 -12.58 6.69 -8.39
CA PHE A 315 -11.62 6.53 -7.29
C PHE A 315 -12.00 7.30 -6.01
N PRO A 316 -12.44 8.57 -6.06
CA PRO A 316 -12.87 9.28 -4.85
C PRO A 316 -14.11 8.68 -4.19
N ALA A 317 -15.06 8.14 -4.97
CA ALA A 317 -16.24 7.44 -4.44
C ALA A 317 -15.82 6.17 -3.69
N PHE A 318 -14.85 5.43 -4.22
CA PHE A 318 -14.31 4.24 -3.54
C PHE A 318 -13.49 4.56 -2.29
N ALA A 319 -12.88 5.74 -2.21
CA ALA A 319 -12.27 6.21 -0.96
C ALA A 319 -13.33 6.42 0.15
N MET A 320 -14.53 6.86 -0.21
CA MET A 320 -15.66 6.92 0.72
C MET A 320 -16.15 5.53 1.16
N ILE A 321 -16.26 4.58 0.22
CA ILE A 321 -16.61 3.17 0.51
C ILE A 321 -15.57 2.53 1.43
N ASP A 322 -14.28 2.67 1.13
CA ASP A 322 -13.19 2.13 1.96
C ASP A 322 -13.21 2.72 3.37
N SER A 323 -13.43 4.04 3.49
CA SER A 323 -13.58 4.70 4.79
C SER A 323 -14.78 4.17 5.58
N TYR A 324 -15.92 3.96 4.93
CA TYR A 324 -17.12 3.41 5.55
C TYR A 324 -16.89 1.98 6.05
N LEU A 325 -16.31 1.12 5.23
CA LEU A 325 -16.05 -0.28 5.56
C LEU A 325 -15.00 -0.46 6.65
N ARG A 326 -14.05 0.48 6.83
CA ARG A 326 -12.94 0.41 7.80
C ARG A 326 -13.15 1.21 9.07
N SER A 327 -14.23 1.94 9.20
CA SER A 327 -14.46 2.85 10.33
C SER A 327 -14.31 2.12 11.69
N GLU A 328 -13.37 2.53 12.53
CA GLU A 328 -13.01 1.83 13.78
C GLU A 328 -14.14 1.79 14.82
N ASP A 329 -15.03 2.76 14.81
CA ASP A 329 -16.08 2.94 15.80
C ASP A 329 -17.49 2.61 15.30
N ARG A 330 -17.70 2.49 13.98
CA ARG A 330 -19.01 2.24 13.36
C ARG A 330 -18.96 1.39 12.10
N SER A 331 -17.82 0.82 11.76
CA SER A 331 -17.72 -0.04 10.58
C SER A 331 -18.66 -1.25 10.71
N PRO A 332 -19.44 -1.55 9.70
CA PRO A 332 -20.21 -2.79 9.70
C PRO A 332 -19.34 -4.04 9.60
N ILE A 333 -18.07 -3.90 9.21
CA ILE A 333 -17.12 -5.01 9.06
C ILE A 333 -16.15 -5.07 10.23
N THR A 334 -15.29 -4.05 10.38
CA THR A 334 -14.19 -4.12 11.34
C THR A 334 -14.62 -3.93 12.78
N TYR A 335 -15.70 -3.20 13.02
CA TYR A 335 -16.22 -2.95 14.37
C TYR A 335 -17.33 -3.92 14.77
N TRP A 336 -18.39 -4.04 13.97
CA TRP A 336 -19.55 -4.86 14.36
C TRP A 336 -19.25 -6.34 14.38
N MET A 337 -18.52 -6.86 13.39
CA MET A 337 -18.17 -8.28 13.38
C MET A 337 -17.22 -8.67 14.51
N ASP A 338 -16.31 -7.78 14.92
CA ASP A 338 -15.40 -8.01 16.03
C ASP A 338 -16.13 -7.89 17.38
N THR A 339 -16.94 -6.84 17.59
CA THR A 339 -17.65 -6.60 18.85
C THR A 339 -18.75 -7.61 19.12
N ARG A 340 -19.40 -8.15 18.07
CA ARG A 340 -20.40 -9.23 18.18
C ARG A 340 -19.79 -10.61 18.28
N GLU A 341 -18.46 -10.72 18.23
CA GLU A 341 -17.73 -11.99 18.19
C GLU A 341 -18.19 -12.91 17.03
N GLU A 342 -18.70 -12.35 15.95
CA GLU A 342 -19.14 -13.12 14.77
C GLU A 342 -17.94 -13.60 13.95
N ALA A 343 -16.86 -12.81 13.94
CA ALA A 343 -15.65 -13.10 13.18
C ALA A 343 -14.39 -12.76 13.98
N VAL A 344 -13.27 -13.29 13.51
CA VAL A 344 -11.93 -13.03 14.08
C VAL A 344 -11.11 -12.28 13.03
N SER A 345 -10.47 -11.19 13.47
CA SER A 345 -9.65 -10.33 12.61
C SER A 345 -10.36 -9.88 11.32
N PRO A 346 -11.63 -9.40 11.39
CA PRO A 346 -12.31 -8.89 10.21
C PRO A 346 -11.56 -7.67 9.66
N GLY A 347 -11.55 -7.54 8.36
CA GLY A 347 -10.87 -6.42 7.72
C GLY A 347 -11.29 -6.20 6.27
N VAL A 348 -10.81 -5.10 5.72
CA VAL A 348 -11.05 -4.69 4.35
C VAL A 348 -9.73 -4.44 3.64
N VAL A 349 -9.58 -4.89 2.42
CA VAL A 349 -8.45 -4.56 1.55
C VAL A 349 -8.98 -3.90 0.28
N TRP A 350 -8.53 -2.69 0.03
CA TRP A 350 -8.64 -2.08 -1.28
C TRP A 350 -7.27 -2.17 -1.97
N THR A 351 -7.17 -3.07 -2.94
CA THR A 351 -5.99 -3.25 -3.77
C THR A 351 -5.98 -2.18 -4.86
N LEU A 352 -4.95 -1.37 -4.89
CA LEU A 352 -4.85 -0.21 -5.78
C LEU A 352 -3.84 -0.45 -6.89
N PHE A 353 -4.32 -0.63 -8.10
CA PHE A 353 -3.52 -0.69 -9.32
C PHE A 353 -3.85 0.48 -10.26
N PRO A 354 -3.06 0.72 -11.31
CA PRO A 354 -3.29 1.89 -12.19
C PRO A 354 -4.65 1.91 -12.89
N VAL A 355 -5.07 0.75 -13.39
CA VAL A 355 -6.27 0.62 -14.24
C VAL A 355 -7.44 0.03 -13.48
N ARG A 356 -7.22 -1.09 -12.78
CA ARG A 356 -8.27 -1.83 -12.09
C ARG A 356 -7.74 -2.43 -10.81
N GLY A 357 -8.34 -2.02 -9.71
CA GLY A 357 -8.13 -2.61 -8.38
C GLY A 357 -9.18 -3.65 -8.03
N SER A 358 -9.18 -4.02 -6.76
CA SER A 358 -10.24 -4.83 -6.13
C SER A 358 -10.49 -4.35 -4.71
N MET A 359 -11.72 -4.49 -4.25
CA MET A 359 -12.08 -4.25 -2.86
C MET A 359 -12.66 -5.53 -2.28
N CYS A 360 -12.09 -6.00 -1.17
CA CYS A 360 -12.57 -7.20 -0.51
C CYS A 360 -12.69 -7.04 1.00
N VAL A 361 -13.61 -7.79 1.57
CA VAL A 361 -13.76 -8.06 3.00
C VAL A 361 -13.15 -9.42 3.29
N TYR A 362 -12.45 -9.54 4.41
CA TYR A 362 -11.88 -10.80 4.87
C TYR A 362 -12.08 -10.98 6.36
N PHE A 363 -12.17 -12.24 6.81
CA PHE A 363 -12.22 -12.61 8.23
C PHE A 363 -11.94 -14.09 8.46
N GLY A 364 -11.67 -14.46 9.72
CA GLY A 364 -11.70 -15.83 10.19
C GLY A 364 -12.99 -16.09 10.98
N ALA A 365 -13.58 -17.29 10.86
CA ALA A 365 -14.73 -17.68 11.67
C ALA A 365 -14.75 -19.18 11.95
N THR A 366 -15.21 -19.55 13.15
CA THR A 366 -15.48 -20.96 13.49
C THR A 366 -16.65 -21.50 12.68
N PRO A 367 -16.75 -22.82 12.43
CA PRO A 367 -17.82 -23.39 11.59
C PRO A 367 -19.24 -23.02 12.02
N ASP A 368 -19.49 -22.89 13.31
CA ASP A 368 -20.77 -22.49 13.89
C ASP A 368 -21.16 -21.02 13.63
N LYS A 369 -20.17 -20.15 13.43
CA LYS A 369 -20.37 -18.71 13.18
C LYS A 369 -20.21 -18.31 11.72
N PHE A 370 -19.60 -19.17 10.91
CA PHE A 370 -19.17 -18.86 9.55
C PHE A 370 -20.30 -18.37 8.66
N ALA A 371 -21.46 -19.07 8.67
CA ALA A 371 -22.58 -18.72 7.80
C ALA A 371 -23.12 -17.30 8.12
N ALA A 372 -23.33 -17.00 9.39
CA ALA A 372 -23.82 -15.68 9.82
C ALA A 372 -22.83 -14.56 9.47
N ALA A 373 -21.52 -14.77 9.73
CA ALA A 373 -20.49 -13.80 9.39
C ALA A 373 -20.38 -13.55 7.87
N ARG A 374 -20.46 -14.61 7.06
CA ARG A 374 -20.47 -14.52 5.60
C ARG A 374 -21.67 -13.71 5.11
N ASP A 375 -22.86 -14.04 5.58
CA ASP A 375 -24.09 -13.39 5.16
C ASP A 375 -24.09 -11.89 5.56
N THR A 376 -23.55 -11.55 6.75
CA THR A 376 -23.33 -10.17 7.17
C THR A 376 -22.39 -9.44 6.21
N ALA A 377 -21.25 -10.01 5.83
CA ALA A 377 -20.30 -9.38 4.92
C ALA A 377 -20.91 -9.14 3.52
N ILE A 378 -21.65 -10.13 3.00
CA ILE A 378 -22.35 -10.02 1.72
C ILE A 378 -23.43 -8.94 1.78
N ALA A 379 -24.25 -8.92 2.84
CA ALA A 379 -25.33 -7.94 3.00
C ALA A 379 -24.78 -6.50 3.04
N VAL A 380 -23.66 -6.27 3.73
CA VAL A 380 -23.01 -4.95 3.78
C VAL A 380 -22.55 -4.49 2.39
N LEU A 381 -21.91 -5.37 1.61
CA LEU A 381 -21.48 -5.05 0.25
C LEU A 381 -22.65 -4.83 -0.70
N GLN A 382 -23.75 -5.60 -0.54
CA GLN A 382 -24.99 -5.43 -1.31
C GLN A 382 -25.66 -4.09 -0.98
N ARG A 383 -25.73 -3.71 0.31
CA ARG A 383 -26.32 -2.43 0.73
C ARG A 383 -25.66 -1.24 0.02
N LEU A 384 -24.32 -1.24 -0.12
CA LEU A 384 -23.60 -0.18 -0.83
C LEU A 384 -24.02 0.00 -2.29
N ARG A 385 -24.54 -1.05 -2.93
CA ARG A 385 -25.05 -0.99 -4.31
C ARG A 385 -26.47 -0.45 -4.40
N THR A 386 -27.27 -0.66 -3.35
CA THR A 386 -28.73 -0.42 -3.37
C THR A 386 -29.16 0.82 -2.61
N GLU A 387 -28.36 1.24 -1.63
CA GLU A 387 -28.68 2.35 -0.74
C GLU A 387 -27.56 3.36 -0.68
N PRO A 388 -27.85 4.67 -0.81
CA PRO A 388 -26.85 5.71 -0.56
C PRO A 388 -26.50 5.75 0.93
N LEU A 389 -25.30 6.23 1.26
CA LEU A 389 -24.94 6.52 2.65
C LEU A 389 -25.90 7.57 3.22
N ASP A 390 -26.37 7.36 4.44
CA ASP A 390 -27.22 8.34 5.11
C ASP A 390 -26.42 9.63 5.46
N LYS A 391 -27.13 10.70 5.83
CA LYS A 391 -26.50 12.00 6.12
C LYS A 391 -25.42 11.91 7.21
N GLY A 392 -25.64 11.09 8.24
CA GLY A 392 -24.68 10.89 9.33
C GLY A 392 -23.44 10.13 8.88
N GLU A 393 -23.65 8.99 8.20
CA GLU A 393 -22.60 8.18 7.59
C GLU A 393 -21.75 9.03 6.62
N TRP A 394 -22.43 9.75 5.71
CA TRP A 394 -21.79 10.64 4.74
C TRP A 394 -20.85 11.66 5.38
N THR A 395 -21.37 12.42 6.35
CA THR A 395 -20.61 13.49 7.00
C THR A 395 -19.36 12.97 7.71
N VAL A 396 -19.51 11.82 8.39
CA VAL A 396 -18.39 11.18 9.11
C VAL A 396 -17.35 10.66 8.11
N GLN A 397 -17.77 9.97 7.06
CA GLN A 397 -16.80 9.39 6.11
C GLN A 397 -16.10 10.46 5.28
N LEU A 398 -16.82 11.50 4.82
CA LEU A 398 -16.21 12.61 4.11
C LEU A 398 -15.09 13.27 4.94
N LYS A 399 -15.38 13.55 6.22
CA LYS A 399 -14.38 14.11 7.12
C LYS A 399 -13.19 13.18 7.31
N ARG A 400 -13.40 11.88 7.48
CA ARG A 400 -12.33 10.89 7.66
C ARG A 400 -11.45 10.78 6.42
N VAL A 401 -12.04 10.73 5.23
CA VAL A 401 -11.28 10.69 3.98
C VAL A 401 -10.43 11.96 3.85
N GLN A 402 -11.00 13.14 4.14
CA GLN A 402 -10.25 14.39 4.13
C GLN A 402 -9.11 14.37 5.15
N ASP A 403 -9.40 14.11 6.42
CA ASP A 403 -8.40 14.10 7.49
C ASP A 403 -7.33 13.03 7.21
N GLY A 404 -7.73 11.83 6.81
CA GLY A 404 -6.86 10.71 6.53
C GLY A 404 -5.95 10.94 5.33
N TYR A 405 -6.45 11.49 4.25
CA TYR A 405 -5.69 11.73 3.03
C TYR A 405 -4.72 12.90 3.17
N PHE A 406 -5.14 13.97 3.87
CA PHE A 406 -4.39 15.23 3.88
C PHE A 406 -3.51 15.42 5.11
N SER A 407 -3.87 14.91 6.29
CA SER A 407 -3.14 15.17 7.54
C SER A 407 -1.67 14.79 7.48
N LYS A 408 -1.33 13.73 6.77
CA LYS A 408 0.05 13.26 6.63
C LYS A 408 0.81 13.82 5.43
N GLN A 409 0.15 14.56 4.54
CA GLN A 409 0.84 15.21 3.43
C GLN A 409 1.81 16.31 3.92
N GLY A 410 1.65 16.80 5.15
CA GLY A 410 2.60 17.69 5.82
C GLY A 410 3.90 17.02 6.28
N GLU A 411 3.93 15.68 6.39
CA GLU A 411 5.13 14.94 6.76
C GLU A 411 6.06 14.78 5.56
N PRO A 412 7.34 15.24 5.63
CA PRO A 412 8.26 15.18 4.48
C PRO A 412 8.40 13.78 3.87
N ALA A 413 8.48 12.73 4.69
CA ALA A 413 8.64 11.37 4.21
C ALA A 413 7.39 10.86 3.45
N VAL A 414 6.20 11.14 3.94
CA VAL A 414 4.94 10.78 3.26
C VAL A 414 4.81 11.57 1.97
N ARG A 415 5.10 12.87 2.01
CA ARG A 415 5.03 13.75 0.84
C ARG A 415 6.03 13.31 -0.24
N ALA A 416 7.28 13.01 0.13
CA ALA A 416 8.30 12.54 -0.80
C ALA A 416 7.93 11.19 -1.44
N ARG A 417 7.42 10.22 -0.65
CA ARG A 417 6.93 8.94 -1.17
C ARG A 417 5.80 9.13 -2.18
N ASN A 418 4.83 9.98 -1.85
CA ASN A 418 3.68 10.24 -2.72
C ASN A 418 4.09 10.94 -4.02
N LEU A 419 4.91 11.98 -3.96
CA LEU A 419 5.44 12.65 -5.15
C LEU A 419 6.22 11.68 -6.04
N GLY A 420 7.09 10.84 -5.44
CA GLY A 420 7.84 9.82 -6.17
C GLY A 420 6.93 8.81 -6.85
N ARG A 421 5.87 8.38 -6.17
CA ARG A 421 4.87 7.47 -6.75
C ARG A 421 4.08 8.14 -7.87
N TYR A 422 3.54 9.33 -7.67
CA TYR A 422 2.78 10.03 -8.72
C TYR A 422 3.64 10.22 -9.98
N ALA A 423 4.86 10.71 -9.81
CA ALA A 423 5.77 10.91 -10.92
C ALA A 423 6.13 9.62 -11.66
N ALA A 424 6.47 8.54 -10.92
CA ALA A 424 6.82 7.25 -11.50
C ALA A 424 5.63 6.58 -12.21
N GLN A 425 4.40 6.83 -11.74
CA GLN A 425 3.18 6.30 -12.35
C GLN A 425 2.59 7.22 -13.42
N GLY A 426 3.22 8.37 -13.70
CA GLY A 426 2.72 9.34 -14.69
C GLY A 426 1.46 10.08 -14.26
N LEU A 427 1.22 10.20 -12.95
CA LEU A 427 0.17 11.03 -12.38
C LEU A 427 0.66 12.49 -12.25
N SER A 428 -0.29 13.41 -12.19
CA SER A 428 0.01 14.81 -11.89
C SER A 428 0.62 14.95 -10.49
N LEU A 429 1.60 15.83 -10.33
CA LEU A 429 2.12 16.19 -9.02
C LEU A 429 1.07 16.91 -8.17
N ASP A 430 0.03 17.46 -8.79
CA ASP A 430 -1.14 18.07 -8.17
C ASP A 430 -2.29 17.07 -7.93
N TYR A 431 -2.04 15.79 -8.09
CA TYR A 431 -3.04 14.71 -7.88
C TYR A 431 -3.79 14.83 -6.54
N PRO A 432 -3.16 15.18 -5.39
CA PRO A 432 -3.89 15.38 -4.15
C PRO A 432 -4.99 16.43 -4.23
N ARG A 433 -4.73 17.56 -4.90
CA ARG A 433 -5.72 18.63 -5.08
C ARG A 433 -6.82 18.23 -6.05
N GLN A 434 -6.47 17.51 -7.11
CA GLN A 434 -7.44 16.96 -8.05
C GLN A 434 -8.38 15.98 -7.35
N PHE A 435 -7.83 15.09 -6.52
CA PHE A 435 -8.60 14.17 -5.69
C PHE A 435 -9.52 14.91 -4.71
N GLU A 436 -9.02 15.90 -3.97
CA GLU A 436 -9.84 16.71 -3.05
C GLU A 436 -10.99 17.40 -3.79
N THR A 437 -10.69 18.03 -4.92
CA THR A 437 -11.70 18.70 -5.74
C THR A 437 -12.79 17.75 -6.22
N ALA A 438 -12.41 16.53 -6.61
CA ALA A 438 -13.35 15.49 -7.03
C ALA A 438 -14.16 14.96 -5.83
N LEU A 439 -13.51 14.68 -4.70
CA LEU A 439 -14.15 14.21 -3.46
C LEU A 439 -15.24 15.18 -2.97
N LEU A 440 -14.95 16.50 -2.99
CA LEU A 440 -15.88 17.53 -2.52
C LEU A 440 -17.11 17.74 -3.43
N LYS A 441 -17.06 17.24 -4.66
CA LYS A 441 -18.20 17.28 -5.60
C LYS A 441 -19.10 16.07 -5.50
N LEU A 442 -18.66 15.00 -4.83
CA LEU A 442 -19.46 13.78 -4.69
C LEU A 442 -20.71 14.00 -3.85
N THR A 443 -21.72 13.24 -4.19
CA THR A 443 -22.95 13.04 -3.42
C THR A 443 -23.04 11.60 -2.90
N PRO A 444 -23.87 11.29 -1.89
CA PRO A 444 -24.12 9.92 -1.47
C PRO A 444 -24.57 9.00 -2.63
N GLU A 445 -25.33 9.54 -3.57
CA GLU A 445 -25.81 8.82 -4.73
C GLU A 445 -24.67 8.48 -5.73
N ASP A 446 -23.67 9.35 -5.87
CA ASP A 446 -22.49 9.03 -6.70
C ASP A 446 -21.71 7.84 -6.14
N VAL A 447 -21.62 7.73 -4.80
CA VAL A 447 -20.97 6.60 -4.12
C VAL A 447 -21.75 5.30 -4.35
N ARG A 448 -23.09 5.33 -4.20
CA ARG A 448 -23.97 4.19 -4.52
C ARG A 448 -23.83 3.77 -5.98
N ALA A 449 -23.91 4.73 -6.89
CA ALA A 449 -23.81 4.46 -8.33
C ALA A 449 -22.44 3.92 -8.74
N ALA A 450 -21.36 4.36 -8.09
CA ALA A 450 -20.02 3.78 -8.27
C ALA A 450 -19.98 2.33 -7.78
N ALA A 451 -20.53 2.03 -6.59
CA ALA A 451 -20.62 0.65 -6.10
C ALA A 451 -21.44 -0.25 -7.05
N GLU A 452 -22.56 0.24 -7.59
CA GLU A 452 -23.37 -0.50 -8.55
C GLU A 452 -22.59 -0.83 -9.84
N ARG A 453 -21.80 0.13 -10.37
CA ARG A 453 -20.99 -0.09 -11.56
C ARG A 453 -19.86 -1.10 -11.38
N TRP A 454 -19.22 -1.11 -10.21
CA TRP A 454 -18.01 -1.88 -9.97
C TRP A 454 -18.26 -3.22 -9.28
N PHE A 455 -19.24 -3.31 -8.39
CA PHE A 455 -19.57 -4.57 -7.69
C PHE A 455 -20.44 -5.46 -8.58
N THR A 456 -19.94 -5.80 -9.76
CA THR A 456 -20.69 -6.61 -10.76
C THR A 456 -20.64 -8.09 -10.43
N TYR A 457 -19.48 -8.71 -10.55
CA TYR A 457 -19.25 -10.12 -10.23
C TYR A 457 -18.33 -10.24 -9.03
N SER A 458 -18.71 -11.09 -8.08
CA SER A 458 -17.93 -11.34 -6.87
C SER A 458 -16.89 -12.43 -7.08
N CYS A 459 -15.78 -12.30 -6.35
CA CYS A 459 -14.87 -13.41 -6.10
C CYS A 459 -14.93 -13.76 -4.62
N GLN A 460 -15.23 -15.02 -4.32
CA GLN A 460 -15.31 -15.55 -2.96
C GLN A 460 -14.32 -16.68 -2.78
N VAL A 461 -13.62 -16.69 -1.66
CA VAL A 461 -12.67 -17.75 -1.28
C VAL A 461 -12.99 -18.22 0.12
N ILE A 462 -13.16 -19.53 0.29
CA ILE A 462 -13.39 -20.20 1.55
C ILE A 462 -12.29 -21.27 1.72
N LEU A 463 -11.41 -21.08 2.69
CA LEU A 463 -10.42 -22.07 3.05
C LEU A 463 -10.65 -22.50 4.50
N GLY A 464 -10.67 -23.82 4.80
CA GLY A 464 -10.89 -24.26 6.18
C GLY A 464 -11.41 -25.69 6.28
N PRO A 465 -12.01 -26.06 7.42
CA PRO A 465 -12.62 -27.37 7.60
C PRO A 465 -13.75 -27.58 6.57
N PRO A 466 -14.22 -28.84 6.38
CA PRO A 466 -15.37 -29.10 5.53
C PRO A 466 -16.56 -28.21 5.90
N LEU A 467 -17.22 -27.64 4.91
CA LEU A 467 -18.47 -26.92 5.15
C LEU A 467 -19.50 -27.92 5.64
N ALA A 468 -20.27 -27.57 6.67
CA ALA A 468 -21.41 -28.36 7.08
C ALA A 468 -22.32 -28.60 5.86
N PRO A 469 -22.92 -29.80 5.67
CA PRO A 469 -23.85 -30.04 4.58
C PRO A 469 -24.96 -28.99 4.68
N SER A 470 -24.90 -28.03 3.78
CA SER A 470 -25.83 -26.92 3.74
C SER A 470 -27.15 -27.40 3.13
N GLY A 471 -28.21 -27.29 3.88
CA GLY A 471 -29.41 -26.78 3.23
C GLY A 471 -29.08 -25.38 2.74
N ASP A 472 -28.97 -25.21 1.43
CA ASP A 472 -28.83 -23.94 0.72
C ASP A 472 -27.46 -23.24 0.67
N VAL A 473 -26.51 -23.79 -0.07
CA VAL A 473 -25.63 -22.96 -0.90
C VAL A 473 -26.35 -22.75 -2.24
N LYS A 474 -27.18 -21.75 -2.35
CA LYS A 474 -27.65 -21.30 -3.67
C LYS A 474 -26.46 -20.67 -4.40
N GLN A 475 -26.14 -21.23 -5.56
CA GLN A 475 -25.20 -20.72 -6.56
C GLN A 475 -25.60 -19.33 -7.02
#